data_376ccebffd2e7c8c43b66a917a221f2b
#
_entry.id   376ccebffd2e7c8c43b66a917a221f2b
#
_cell.length_a   1.000
_cell.length_b   1.000
_cell.length_c   1.000
_cell.angle_alpha   90.00
_cell.angle_beta   90.00
_cell.angle_gamma   90.00
#
_symmetry.space_group_name_H-M   'P 1'
#
loop_
_entity.id
_entity.type
_entity.pdbx_description
1 polymer ?
#
loop_
_entity_poly.entity_id
_entity_poly.type
_entity_poly.pdbx_seq_one_letter_code
_entity_poly.pdbx_strand_id
1 'polypeptide(L)'
;IRKYKGDGKPHSAQVSIPYEAMYQDGVCRVTPRTFSKCIEFTDISYQLAQADTKTAIFENLCDLYNYLDASIHVQFSFINCKIDPKQYAKSFEIRAQGDDFDDIRSEYSGVLQDQLVNGNNGLMKRKFMTYTIEADSLKMARARLRRIETDLLGYFKSMGASAWGLDAKE
;
A
#
# COMPACT_ATOMS: atom_id res chain seq x y z
N ILE A 1 -19.79 8.87 14.95
CA ILE A 1 -20.43 8.12 13.83
C ILE A 1 -21.76 8.83 13.57
N ARG A 2 -21.84 9.66 12.53
CA ARG A 2 -23.11 10.22 12.08
C ARG A 2 -23.97 9.07 11.54
N LYS A 3 -25.05 8.73 12.23
CA LYS A 3 -26.07 7.85 11.67
C LYS A 3 -26.64 8.55 10.42
N TYR A 4 -26.43 7.97 9.26
CA TYR A 4 -27.08 8.38 8.03
C TYR A 4 -28.57 8.12 8.18
N LYS A 5 -29.36 9.16 8.49
CA LYS A 5 -30.80 9.12 8.32
C LYS A 5 -31.05 9.30 6.82
N GLY A 6 -31.32 8.20 6.14
CA GLY A 6 -31.77 8.26 4.75
C GLY A 6 -33.05 9.11 4.67
N ASP A 7 -33.12 9.99 3.69
CA ASP A 7 -34.28 10.83 3.38
C ASP A 7 -35.39 10.06 2.66
N GLY A 8 -35.32 8.73 2.63
CA GLY A 8 -36.29 7.83 1.98
C GLY A 8 -36.26 7.83 0.46
N LYS A 9 -35.35 8.57 -0.17
CA LYS A 9 -35.17 8.52 -1.63
C LYS A 9 -34.16 7.45 -2.02
N PRO A 10 -34.40 6.71 -3.14
CA PRO A 10 -33.42 5.75 -3.63
C PRO A 10 -32.17 6.53 -4.07
N HIS A 11 -31.08 6.36 -3.34
CA HIS A 11 -29.78 6.92 -3.72
C HIS A 11 -29.18 6.08 -4.85
N SER A 12 -28.76 6.73 -5.93
CA SER A 12 -27.94 6.06 -6.94
C SER A 12 -26.60 5.66 -6.34
N ALA A 13 -25.95 4.61 -6.88
CA ALA A 13 -24.64 4.19 -6.43
C ALA A 13 -23.62 5.36 -6.42
N GLN A 14 -23.74 6.29 -7.35
CA GLN A 14 -22.91 7.52 -7.42
C GLN A 14 -23.03 8.42 -6.21
N VAL A 15 -24.23 8.53 -5.61
CA VAL A 15 -24.44 9.37 -4.42
C VAL A 15 -23.89 8.69 -3.15
N SER A 16 -23.76 7.35 -3.18
CA SER A 16 -23.21 6.57 -2.07
C SER A 16 -21.67 6.56 -2.04
N ILE A 17 -21.03 6.90 -3.16
CA ILE A 17 -19.56 6.94 -3.27
C ILE A 17 -19.04 8.20 -2.57
N PRO A 18 -18.08 8.09 -1.61
CA PRO A 18 -17.63 9.21 -0.79
C PRO A 18 -16.59 10.11 -1.46
N TYR A 19 -16.44 10.08 -2.79
CA TYR A 19 -15.53 10.92 -3.56
C TYR A 19 -16.15 11.37 -4.88
N GLU A 20 -15.65 12.45 -5.44
CA GLU A 20 -16.19 13.03 -6.68
C GLU A 20 -15.62 12.39 -7.95
N ALA A 21 -14.33 12.09 -7.97
CA ALA A 21 -13.67 11.52 -9.14
C ALA A 21 -12.38 10.75 -8.77
N MET A 22 -12.13 9.66 -9.50
CA MET A 22 -10.86 8.93 -9.50
C MET A 22 -10.19 9.10 -10.87
N TYR A 23 -8.94 9.53 -10.89
CA TYR A 23 -8.18 9.74 -12.12
C TYR A 23 -7.23 8.57 -12.38
N GLN A 24 -6.87 8.35 -13.65
CA GLN A 24 -6.01 7.23 -14.06
C GLN A 24 -4.64 7.18 -13.36
N ASP A 25 -4.12 8.33 -12.96
CA ASP A 25 -2.85 8.47 -12.23
C ASP A 25 -2.97 8.20 -10.72
N GLY A 26 -4.07 7.61 -10.28
CA GLY A 26 -4.33 7.28 -8.88
C GLY A 26 -4.72 8.47 -8.00
N VAL A 27 -4.83 9.66 -8.57
CA VAL A 27 -5.32 10.84 -7.84
C VAL A 27 -6.84 10.72 -7.67
N CYS A 28 -7.30 10.80 -6.42
CA CYS A 28 -8.70 10.83 -6.05
C CYS A 28 -9.10 12.25 -5.66
N ARG A 29 -10.13 12.79 -6.29
CA ARG A 29 -10.78 14.04 -5.89
C ARG A 29 -11.89 13.71 -4.89
N VAL A 30 -11.66 13.99 -3.62
CA VAL A 30 -12.62 13.69 -2.55
C VAL A 30 -13.68 14.78 -2.45
N THR A 31 -13.25 16.05 -2.49
CA THR A 31 -14.11 17.25 -2.54
C THR A 31 -13.56 18.19 -3.60
N PRO A 32 -14.25 19.31 -3.93
CA PRO A 32 -13.76 20.27 -4.93
C PRO A 32 -12.32 20.77 -4.70
N ARG A 33 -11.85 20.78 -3.44
CA ARG A 33 -10.51 21.28 -3.06
C ARG A 33 -9.63 20.24 -2.37
N THR A 34 -10.13 19.03 -2.11
CA THR A 34 -9.41 17.98 -1.40
C THR A 34 -9.04 16.85 -2.35
N PHE A 35 -7.76 16.53 -2.41
CA PHE A 35 -7.21 15.52 -3.30
C PHE A 35 -6.36 14.54 -2.50
N SER A 36 -6.51 13.25 -2.79
CA SER A 36 -5.76 12.18 -2.13
C SER A 36 -5.07 11.28 -3.14
N LYS A 37 -4.02 10.60 -2.70
CA LYS A 37 -3.36 9.51 -3.41
C LYS A 37 -2.95 8.44 -2.42
N CYS A 38 -2.77 7.22 -2.89
CA CYS A 38 -2.43 6.06 -2.07
C CYS A 38 -1.13 5.43 -2.55
N ILE A 39 -0.31 4.96 -1.61
CA ILE A 39 0.81 4.06 -1.86
C ILE A 39 0.59 2.77 -1.10
N GLU A 40 1.08 1.67 -1.66
CA GLU A 40 1.20 0.38 -0.96
C GLU A 40 2.65 0.18 -0.56
N PHE A 41 2.89 -0.45 0.60
CA PHE A 41 4.24 -0.69 1.10
C PHE A 41 4.37 -2.06 1.78
N THR A 42 5.61 -2.58 1.80
CA THR A 42 5.95 -3.86 2.41
C THR A 42 6.43 -3.70 3.86
N ASP A 43 6.58 -4.83 4.55
CA ASP A 43 7.22 -4.87 5.86
C ASP A 43 8.72 -4.57 5.80
N ILE A 44 9.24 -4.14 6.94
CA ILE A 44 10.66 -3.95 7.21
C ILE A 44 11.13 -5.13 8.07
N SER A 45 12.26 -5.74 7.75
CA SER A 45 12.86 -6.82 8.55
C SER A 45 13.53 -6.29 9.83
N TYR A 46 12.76 -5.55 10.65
CA TYR A 46 13.26 -4.89 11.85
C TYR A 46 13.78 -5.89 12.91
N GLN A 47 13.11 -7.02 13.09
CA GLN A 47 13.48 -8.00 14.13
C GLN A 47 14.84 -8.65 13.88
N LEU A 48 15.17 -8.91 12.61
CA LEU A 48 16.42 -9.55 12.19
C LEU A 48 17.58 -8.56 12.00
N ALA A 49 17.31 -7.27 12.08
CA ALA A 49 18.32 -6.23 11.88
C ALA A 49 19.26 -6.13 13.06
N GLN A 50 20.53 -5.79 12.79
CA GLN A 50 21.54 -5.44 13.81
C GLN A 50 21.17 -4.12 14.53
N ALA A 51 21.77 -3.88 15.69
CA ALA A 51 21.45 -2.72 16.52
C ALA A 51 21.59 -1.38 15.78
N ASP A 52 22.68 -1.18 15.05
CA ASP A 52 22.91 0.04 14.26
C ASP A 52 21.88 0.22 13.15
N THR A 53 21.51 -0.88 12.49
CA THR A 53 20.47 -0.86 11.45
C THR A 53 19.09 -0.54 12.06
N LYS A 54 18.78 -1.03 13.24
CA LYS A 54 17.53 -0.70 13.96
C LYS A 54 17.45 0.79 14.30
N THR A 55 18.57 1.35 14.75
CA THR A 55 18.66 2.80 15.02
C THR A 55 18.43 3.61 13.75
N ALA A 56 19.09 3.26 12.64
CA ALA A 56 18.91 3.93 11.37
C ALA A 56 17.47 3.84 10.82
N ILE A 57 16.82 2.67 10.95
CA ILE A 57 15.40 2.51 10.59
C ILE A 57 14.53 3.44 11.43
N PHE A 58 14.78 3.52 12.74
CA PHE A 58 14.00 4.38 13.63
C PHE A 58 14.19 5.87 13.30
N GLU A 59 15.43 6.30 13.03
CA GLU A 59 15.73 7.68 12.63
C GLU A 59 15.01 8.04 11.32
N ASN A 60 15.09 7.18 10.30
CA ASN A 60 14.36 7.38 9.04
C ASN A 60 12.82 7.42 9.23
N LEU A 61 12.29 6.65 10.18
CA LEU A 61 10.88 6.71 10.54
C LEU A 61 10.51 8.05 11.18
N CYS A 62 11.36 8.56 12.07
CA CYS A 62 11.19 9.89 12.65
C CYS A 62 11.24 10.99 11.58
N ASP A 63 12.14 10.88 10.60
CA ASP A 63 12.24 11.81 9.48
C ASP A 63 10.99 11.78 8.61
N LEU A 64 10.43 10.60 8.35
CA LEU A 64 9.15 10.46 7.66
C LEU A 64 8.03 11.21 8.39
N TYR A 65 7.92 11.03 9.72
CA TYR A 65 6.89 11.73 10.49
C TYR A 65 7.13 13.24 10.56
N ASN A 66 8.37 13.69 10.66
CA ASN A 66 8.72 15.10 10.65
C ASN A 66 8.48 15.77 9.29
N TYR A 67 8.54 15.00 8.19
CA TYR A 67 8.20 15.49 6.85
C TYR A 67 6.69 15.80 6.72
N LEU A 68 5.84 15.07 7.43
CA LEU A 68 4.39 15.20 7.37
C LEU A 68 3.94 16.43 8.18
N ASP A 69 3.82 17.55 7.52
CA ASP A 69 3.33 18.79 8.13
C ASP A 69 1.79 18.85 8.25
N ALA A 70 1.28 19.88 8.91
CA ALA A 70 -0.16 20.06 9.13
C ALA A 70 -1.01 20.21 7.84
N SER A 71 -0.37 20.39 6.68
CA SER A 71 -1.04 20.50 5.37
C SER A 71 -1.22 19.16 4.66
N ILE A 72 -0.68 18.08 5.22
CA ILE A 72 -0.76 16.72 4.69
C ILE A 72 -1.49 15.84 5.69
N HIS A 73 -2.71 15.41 5.34
CA HIS A 73 -3.44 14.44 6.15
C HIS A 73 -3.05 13.03 5.71
N VAL A 74 -2.72 12.17 6.68
CA VAL A 74 -2.26 10.82 6.41
C VAL A 74 -3.13 9.80 7.12
N GLN A 75 -3.40 8.69 6.41
CA GLN A 75 -4.08 7.52 6.96
C GLN A 75 -3.30 6.27 6.60
N PHE A 76 -2.96 5.47 7.61
CA PHE A 76 -2.45 4.11 7.42
C PHE A 76 -3.61 3.12 7.47
N SER A 77 -3.67 2.23 6.50
CA SER A 77 -4.69 1.18 6.40
C SER A 77 -4.03 -0.19 6.32
N PHE A 78 -4.45 -1.10 7.19
CA PHE A 78 -3.98 -2.48 7.22
C PHE A 78 -5.16 -3.38 6.89
N ILE A 79 -5.11 -4.05 5.74
CA ILE A 79 -6.24 -4.82 5.21
C ILE A 79 -5.81 -6.28 5.09
N ASN A 80 -6.55 -7.18 5.73
CA ASN A 80 -6.38 -8.61 5.54
C ASN A 80 -7.18 -9.03 4.31
N CYS A 81 -6.49 -9.42 3.24
CA CYS A 81 -7.06 -9.90 2.01
C CYS A 81 -6.92 -11.41 1.91
N LYS A 82 -7.93 -12.08 1.35
CA LYS A 82 -7.81 -13.49 1.00
C LYS A 82 -6.76 -13.64 -0.09
N ILE A 83 -5.81 -14.54 0.12
CA ILE A 83 -4.78 -14.85 -0.88
C ILE A 83 -5.44 -15.59 -2.05
N ASP A 84 -5.17 -15.16 -3.28
CA ASP A 84 -5.36 -16.02 -4.44
C ASP A 84 -4.18 -17.02 -4.50
N PRO A 85 -4.41 -18.32 -4.22
CA PRO A 85 -3.32 -19.30 -4.18
C PRO A 85 -2.53 -19.38 -5.48
N LYS A 86 -3.19 -19.11 -6.62
CA LYS A 86 -2.56 -19.21 -7.94
C LYS A 86 -1.63 -18.01 -8.24
N GLN A 87 -2.02 -16.82 -7.82
CA GLN A 87 -1.16 -15.63 -7.99
C GLN A 87 0.01 -15.67 -7.02
N TYR A 88 -0.23 -16.12 -5.80
CA TYR A 88 0.80 -16.17 -4.77
C TYR A 88 1.83 -17.27 -5.03
N ALA A 89 1.39 -18.44 -5.51
CA ALA A 89 2.29 -19.53 -5.91
C ALA A 89 3.33 -19.06 -6.97
N LYS A 90 2.91 -18.23 -7.92
CA LYS A 90 3.81 -17.68 -8.94
C LYS A 90 4.92 -16.78 -8.38
N SER A 91 4.71 -16.12 -7.24
CA SER A 91 5.72 -15.23 -6.63
C SER A 91 6.83 -15.98 -5.89
N PHE A 92 6.59 -17.25 -5.52
CA PHE A 92 7.55 -18.11 -4.83
C PHE A 92 8.00 -19.32 -5.66
N GLU A 93 7.45 -19.50 -6.85
CA GLU A 93 7.82 -20.58 -7.73
C GLU A 93 9.27 -20.41 -8.18
N ILE A 94 10.13 -21.28 -7.69
CA ILE A 94 11.51 -21.36 -8.19
C ILE A 94 11.46 -22.13 -9.49
N ARG A 95 11.76 -21.43 -10.59
CA ARG A 95 11.72 -22.04 -11.91
C ARG A 95 12.75 -23.15 -12.04
N ALA A 96 12.36 -24.25 -12.68
CA ALA A 96 13.27 -25.30 -13.10
C ALA A 96 14.38 -24.74 -13.98
N GLN A 97 15.61 -25.19 -13.76
CA GLN A 97 16.80 -24.76 -14.50
C GLN A 97 17.34 -25.87 -15.42
N GLY A 98 16.75 -27.08 -15.34
CA GLY A 98 17.16 -28.26 -16.11
C GLY A 98 18.42 -28.94 -15.56
N ASP A 99 18.68 -28.78 -14.27
CA ASP A 99 19.78 -29.42 -13.56
C ASP A 99 19.28 -30.45 -12.53
N ASP A 100 20.21 -31.18 -11.90
CA ASP A 100 19.92 -32.24 -10.93
C ASP A 100 19.24 -31.75 -9.62
N PHE A 101 19.00 -30.42 -9.47
CA PHE A 101 18.38 -29.82 -8.29
C PHE A 101 16.92 -29.43 -8.52
N ASP A 102 16.34 -29.75 -9.66
CA ASP A 102 14.96 -29.34 -9.97
C ASP A 102 13.93 -30.01 -9.09
N ASP A 103 14.18 -31.24 -8.64
CA ASP A 103 13.33 -31.95 -7.67
C ASP A 103 13.32 -31.20 -6.32
N ILE A 104 14.48 -30.74 -5.86
CA ILE A 104 14.62 -29.99 -4.60
C ILE A 104 13.90 -28.63 -4.70
N ARG A 105 13.99 -27.95 -5.84
CA ARG A 105 13.28 -26.68 -6.10
C ARG A 105 11.77 -26.86 -6.05
N SER A 106 11.28 -27.96 -6.65
CA SER A 106 9.87 -28.32 -6.65
C SER A 106 9.37 -28.64 -5.25
N GLU A 107 10.09 -29.45 -4.48
CA GLU A 107 9.76 -29.80 -3.10
C GLU A 107 9.73 -28.55 -2.21
N TYR A 108 10.75 -27.69 -2.29
CA TYR A 108 10.83 -26.45 -1.53
C TYR A 108 9.67 -25.49 -1.86
N SER A 109 9.32 -25.37 -3.13
CA SER A 109 8.17 -24.56 -3.58
C SER A 109 6.85 -25.12 -3.02
N GLY A 110 6.70 -26.46 -2.96
CA GLY A 110 5.56 -27.13 -2.35
C GLY A 110 5.45 -26.86 -0.84
N VAL A 111 6.54 -26.97 -0.10
CA VAL A 111 6.57 -26.67 1.35
C VAL A 111 6.19 -25.21 1.61
N LEU A 112 6.68 -24.27 0.81
CA LEU A 112 6.31 -22.85 0.94
C LEU A 112 4.82 -22.61 0.67
N GLN A 113 4.23 -23.27 -0.34
CA GLN A 113 2.82 -23.20 -0.62
C GLN A 113 1.96 -23.74 0.53
N ASP A 114 2.33 -24.90 1.09
CA ASP A 114 1.63 -25.50 2.22
C ASP A 114 1.71 -24.64 3.48
N GLN A 115 2.85 -24.04 3.77
CA GLN A 115 3.01 -23.13 4.90
C GLN A 115 2.14 -21.86 4.74
N LEU A 116 1.97 -21.36 3.53
CA LEU A 116 1.15 -20.20 3.26
C LEU A 116 -0.34 -20.48 3.44
N VAL A 117 -0.80 -21.61 2.93
CA VAL A 117 -2.21 -22.02 3.04
C VAL A 117 -2.58 -22.32 4.49
N ASN A 118 -1.69 -22.98 5.23
CA ASN A 118 -1.96 -23.45 6.58
C ASN A 118 -1.50 -22.47 7.68
N GLY A 119 -0.46 -21.67 7.42
CA GLY A 119 0.15 -20.79 8.44
C GLY A 119 -0.58 -19.47 8.70
N ASN A 120 -1.23 -18.88 7.69
CA ASN A 120 -1.89 -17.57 7.77
C ASN A 120 -3.41 -17.63 7.52
N ASN A 121 -4.06 -18.78 7.67
CA ASN A 121 -5.47 -18.98 7.33
C ASN A 121 -5.82 -18.50 5.90
N GLY A 122 -4.89 -18.51 4.96
CA GLY A 122 -5.06 -18.01 3.61
C GLY A 122 -5.24 -16.49 3.52
N LEU A 123 -4.79 -15.73 4.51
CA LEU A 123 -4.87 -14.27 4.53
C LEU A 123 -3.50 -13.63 4.35
N MET A 124 -3.47 -12.57 3.55
CA MET A 124 -2.31 -11.68 3.39
C MET A 124 -2.67 -10.28 3.88
N LYS A 125 -1.77 -9.68 4.66
CA LYS A 125 -1.93 -8.30 5.11
C LYS A 125 -1.34 -7.35 4.08
N ARG A 126 -2.19 -6.55 3.46
CA ARG A 126 -1.78 -5.42 2.62
C ARG A 126 -1.74 -4.14 3.44
N LYS A 127 -0.78 -3.28 3.15
CA LYS A 127 -0.50 -2.06 3.91
C LYS A 127 -0.50 -0.87 2.99
N PHE A 128 -1.32 0.10 3.33
CA PHE A 128 -1.52 1.29 2.51
C PHE A 128 -1.29 2.55 3.33
N MET A 129 -0.73 3.55 2.68
CA MET A 129 -0.64 4.91 3.20
C MET A 129 -1.34 5.84 2.22
N THR A 130 -2.49 6.37 2.65
CA THR A 130 -3.22 7.40 1.90
C THR A 130 -2.83 8.76 2.43
N TYR A 131 -2.42 9.65 1.54
CA TYR A 131 -2.10 11.03 1.87
C TYR A 131 -3.00 11.97 1.10
N THR A 132 -3.44 13.02 1.78
CA THR A 132 -4.48 13.95 1.32
C THR A 132 -4.01 15.37 1.52
N ILE A 133 -4.25 16.22 0.51
CA ILE A 133 -3.90 17.63 0.52
C ILE A 133 -5.07 18.48 0.06
N GLU A 134 -5.05 19.76 0.41
CA GLU A 134 -5.91 20.76 -0.20
C GLU A 134 -5.18 21.49 -1.34
N ALA A 135 -5.89 21.75 -2.43
CA ALA A 135 -5.41 22.50 -3.58
C ALA A 135 -6.55 23.19 -4.33
N ASP A 136 -6.28 24.34 -4.94
CA ASP A 136 -7.28 25.11 -5.67
C ASP A 136 -7.57 24.53 -7.07
N SER A 137 -6.71 23.69 -7.60
CA SER A 137 -6.89 23.04 -8.90
C SER A 137 -6.27 21.66 -8.95
N LEU A 138 -6.83 20.80 -9.82
CA LEU A 138 -6.30 19.46 -10.10
C LEU A 138 -4.83 19.50 -10.56
N LYS A 139 -4.44 20.50 -11.36
CA LYS A 139 -3.06 20.64 -11.85
C LYS A 139 -2.08 20.87 -10.70
N MET A 140 -2.43 21.75 -9.76
CA MET A 140 -1.62 22.01 -8.56
C MET A 140 -1.59 20.77 -7.64
N ALA A 141 -2.75 20.13 -7.45
CA ALA A 141 -2.85 18.90 -6.65
C ALA A 141 -1.93 17.82 -7.20
N ARG A 142 -1.96 17.54 -8.50
CA ARG A 142 -1.10 16.55 -9.15
C ARG A 142 0.38 16.81 -8.94
N ALA A 143 0.81 18.05 -9.14
CA ALA A 143 2.21 18.42 -8.96
C ALA A 143 2.67 18.19 -7.51
N ARG A 144 1.85 18.61 -6.54
CA ARG A 144 2.16 18.46 -5.11
C ARG A 144 2.10 17.02 -4.66
N LEU A 145 1.06 16.25 -5.04
CA LEU A 145 0.92 14.84 -4.69
C LEU A 145 2.06 13.98 -5.27
N ARG A 146 2.50 14.28 -6.51
CA ARG A 146 3.64 13.57 -7.13
C ARG A 146 4.94 13.84 -6.38
N ARG A 147 5.17 15.08 -5.94
CA ARG A 147 6.35 15.40 -5.11
C ARG A 147 6.31 14.65 -3.80
N ILE A 148 5.19 14.71 -3.07
CA ILE A 148 5.00 13.98 -1.82
C ILE A 148 5.21 12.47 -2.02
N GLU A 149 4.67 11.89 -3.09
CA GLU A 149 4.88 10.48 -3.45
C GLU A 149 6.37 10.14 -3.57
N THR A 150 7.11 10.94 -4.34
CA THR A 150 8.55 10.72 -4.53
C THR A 150 9.30 10.75 -3.21
N ASP A 151 8.99 11.72 -2.35
CA ASP A 151 9.63 11.89 -1.04
C ASP A 151 9.28 10.70 -0.12
N LEU A 152 7.99 10.30 -0.06
CA LEU A 152 7.53 9.14 0.73
C LEU A 152 8.19 7.84 0.27
N LEU A 153 8.25 7.58 -1.04
CA LEU A 153 8.92 6.40 -1.58
C LEU A 153 10.42 6.38 -1.21
N GLY A 154 11.06 7.57 -1.18
CA GLY A 154 12.43 7.73 -0.69
C GLY A 154 12.59 7.31 0.77
N TYR A 155 11.72 7.76 1.66
CA TYR A 155 11.75 7.38 3.07
C TYR A 155 11.52 5.88 3.28
N PHE A 156 10.54 5.27 2.60
CA PHE A 156 10.34 3.82 2.68
C PHE A 156 11.56 3.04 2.21
N LYS A 157 12.18 3.46 1.11
CA LYS A 157 13.42 2.87 0.60
C LYS A 157 14.58 2.99 1.61
N SER A 158 14.73 4.14 2.26
CA SER A 158 15.76 4.35 3.29
C SER A 158 15.58 3.44 4.51
N MET A 159 14.34 3.10 4.84
CA MET A 159 14.00 2.12 5.89
C MET A 159 14.16 0.66 5.45
N GLY A 160 14.46 0.40 4.17
CA GLY A 160 14.56 -0.96 3.61
C GLY A 160 13.23 -1.59 3.23
N ALA A 161 12.14 -0.81 3.17
CA ALA A 161 10.84 -1.25 2.66
C ALA A 161 10.71 -0.95 1.17
N SER A 162 9.97 -1.81 0.45
CA SER A 162 9.50 -1.49 -0.89
C SER A 162 8.17 -0.76 -0.79
N ALA A 163 8.00 0.29 -1.60
CA ALA A 163 6.74 1.01 -1.70
C ALA A 163 6.51 1.47 -3.14
N TRP A 164 5.24 1.57 -3.54
CA TRP A 164 4.84 2.01 -4.88
C TRP A 164 3.52 2.76 -4.84
N GLY A 165 3.36 3.72 -5.76
CA GLY A 165 2.11 4.44 -5.93
C GLY A 165 1.07 3.57 -6.61
N LEU A 166 -0.18 3.67 -6.17
CA LEU A 166 -1.30 2.99 -6.80
C LEU A 166 -1.91 3.86 -7.90
N ASP A 167 -2.32 3.23 -8.99
CA ASP A 167 -3.12 3.85 -10.05
C ASP A 167 -4.62 3.47 -9.92
N ALA A 168 -5.47 3.96 -10.83
CA ALA A 168 -6.91 3.71 -10.77
C ALA A 168 -7.33 2.27 -11.14
N LYS A 169 -6.38 1.40 -11.52
CA LYS A 169 -6.64 0.00 -11.87
C LYS A 169 -6.31 -0.96 -10.74
N GLU A 170 -5.52 -0.52 -9.78
CA GLU A 170 -5.07 -1.27 -8.60
C GLU A 170 -5.96 -1.01 -7.39
#